data_79265255c9a431bb57f3bb6f04cd9f3c
#
_entry.id   79265255c9a431bb57f3bb6f04cd9f3c
#
_cell.length_a   1.000
_cell.length_b   1.000
_cell.length_c   1.000
_cell.angle_alpha   90.00
_cell.angle_beta   90.00
_cell.angle_gamma   90.00
#
_symmetry.space_group_name_H-M   'P 1'
#
loop_
_entity.id
_entity.type
_entity.pdbx_description
1 polymer ?
#
loop_
_entity_poly.entity_id
_entity_poly.type
_entity_poly.pdbx_seq_one_letter_code
_entity_poly.pdbx_strand_id
1 'polypeptide(L)'
;MAKRKVIKKAPLNKRIFAFLIDWYFGWVFAAIPVGWLWNVLTREKTINTDILLFEKPYGLLAGVLGILFGIVYYYVIPLKFEGQTLGKKFLSLKITDENGEALNAKDLAKRQIVGLLLLESPLMLAGNYVTQMITMYTFDVAGTVLNWVKVAI
;
A
#
# COMPACT_ATOMS: atom_id res chain seq x y z
N MET A 1 -29.64 -30.44 8.58
CA MET A 1 -29.38 -29.18 9.25
C MET A 1 -27.86 -29.01 9.42
N ALA A 2 -27.21 -28.17 8.63
CA ALA A 2 -25.78 -27.91 8.75
C ALA A 2 -25.53 -27.10 10.03
N LYS A 3 -24.73 -27.64 10.95
CA LYS A 3 -24.30 -26.91 12.16
C LYS A 3 -23.52 -25.66 11.74
N ARG A 4 -24.08 -24.48 11.96
CA ARG A 4 -23.34 -23.21 11.83
C ARG A 4 -22.08 -23.29 12.70
N LYS A 5 -20.93 -23.30 12.07
CA LYS A 5 -19.64 -23.25 12.74
C LYS A 5 -19.55 -21.91 13.47
N VAL A 6 -19.52 -21.92 14.79
CA VAL A 6 -19.37 -20.69 15.58
C VAL A 6 -17.96 -20.15 15.35
N ILE A 7 -17.85 -19.09 14.56
CA ILE A 7 -16.57 -18.43 14.28
C ILE A 7 -16.22 -17.56 15.48
N LYS A 8 -15.24 -17.96 16.28
CA LYS A 8 -14.70 -17.13 17.35
C LYS A 8 -13.86 -16.00 16.74
N LYS A 9 -14.33 -14.77 16.88
CA LYS A 9 -13.53 -13.60 16.51
C LYS A 9 -12.26 -13.55 17.36
N ALA A 10 -11.11 -13.34 16.70
CA ALA A 10 -9.84 -13.20 17.40
C ALA A 10 -9.87 -11.99 18.35
N PRO A 11 -9.22 -12.07 19.51
CA PRO A 11 -9.15 -10.98 20.48
C PRO A 11 -8.50 -9.74 19.87
N LEU A 12 -8.95 -8.56 20.31
CA LEU A 12 -8.58 -7.27 19.73
C LEU A 12 -7.05 -7.04 19.75
N ASN A 13 -6.39 -7.39 20.85
CA ASN A 13 -4.95 -7.26 20.99
C ASN A 13 -4.18 -7.99 19.89
N LYS A 14 -4.50 -9.26 19.61
CA LYS A 14 -3.88 -10.02 18.52
C LYS A 14 -4.09 -9.35 17.15
N ARG A 15 -5.27 -8.78 16.93
CA ARG A 15 -5.57 -8.07 15.66
C ARG A 15 -4.74 -6.80 15.50
N ILE A 16 -4.56 -6.03 16.60
CA ILE A 16 -3.72 -4.83 16.62
C ILE A 16 -2.25 -5.19 16.34
N PHE A 17 -1.72 -6.20 17.04
CA PHE A 17 -0.33 -6.63 16.81
C PHE A 17 -0.11 -7.15 15.37
N ALA A 18 -1.06 -7.94 14.82
CA ALA A 18 -0.99 -8.37 13.43
C ALA A 18 -0.98 -7.18 12.48
N PHE A 19 -1.81 -6.17 12.73
CA PHE A 19 -1.85 -4.95 11.92
C PHE A 19 -0.52 -4.18 11.99
N LEU A 20 0.07 -3.99 13.16
CA LEU A 20 1.36 -3.30 13.32
C LEU A 20 2.50 -4.01 12.57
N ILE A 21 2.54 -5.34 12.65
CA ILE A 21 3.52 -6.15 11.91
C ILE A 21 3.28 -6.01 10.41
N ASP A 22 2.03 -6.12 9.96
CA ASP A 22 1.66 -5.98 8.56
C ASP A 22 1.94 -4.56 8.03
N TRP A 23 1.70 -3.55 8.84
CA TRP A 23 2.02 -2.16 8.52
C TRP A 23 3.52 -1.97 8.29
N TYR A 24 4.36 -2.49 9.19
CA TYR A 24 5.82 -2.41 9.06
C TYR A 24 6.34 -3.13 7.82
N PHE A 25 5.94 -4.38 7.62
CA PHE A 25 6.37 -5.15 6.44
C PHE A 25 5.83 -4.57 5.13
N GLY A 26 4.59 -4.11 5.11
CA GLY A 26 4.01 -3.43 3.96
C GLY A 26 4.76 -2.15 3.60
N TRP A 27 5.17 -1.38 4.63
CA TRP A 27 6.01 -0.20 4.46
C TRP A 27 7.37 -0.58 3.83
N VAL A 28 8.05 -1.59 4.38
CA VAL A 28 9.34 -2.07 3.86
C VAL A 28 9.21 -2.54 2.40
N PHE A 29 8.20 -3.34 2.10
CA PHE A 29 7.96 -3.84 0.74
C PHE A 29 7.74 -2.71 -0.28
N ALA A 30 6.95 -1.71 0.08
CA ALA A 30 6.71 -0.56 -0.80
C ALA A 30 7.94 0.35 -0.94
N ALA A 31 8.78 0.45 0.11
CA ALA A 31 9.99 1.26 0.13
C ALA A 31 11.15 0.69 -0.70
N ILE A 32 11.26 -0.65 -0.79
CA ILE A 32 12.36 -1.33 -1.47
C ILE A 32 12.59 -0.81 -2.90
N PRO A 33 11.58 -0.84 -3.81
CA PRO A 33 11.80 -0.42 -5.19
C PRO A 33 12.08 1.08 -5.31
N VAL A 34 11.49 1.90 -4.43
CA VAL A 34 11.70 3.35 -4.42
C VAL A 34 13.12 3.69 -3.98
N GLY A 35 13.57 3.12 -2.87
CA GLY A 35 14.94 3.31 -2.38
C GLY A 35 16.00 2.75 -3.35
N TRP A 36 15.72 1.62 -3.99
CA TRP A 36 16.58 1.07 -5.02
C TRP A 36 16.69 2.02 -6.23
N LEU A 37 15.57 2.53 -6.73
CA LEU A 37 15.56 3.46 -7.86
C LEU A 37 16.29 4.76 -7.50
N TRP A 38 16.12 5.29 -6.29
CA TRP A 38 16.86 6.44 -5.79
C TRP A 38 18.37 6.21 -5.87
N ASN A 39 18.85 5.09 -5.32
CA ASN A 39 20.28 4.77 -5.32
C ASN A 39 20.87 4.63 -6.75
N VAL A 40 20.08 4.07 -7.68
CA VAL A 40 20.52 3.92 -9.08
C VAL A 40 20.65 5.27 -9.78
N LEU A 41 19.70 6.19 -9.53
CA LEU A 41 19.65 7.49 -10.21
C LEU A 41 20.64 8.49 -9.60
N THR A 42 20.72 8.57 -8.27
CA THR A 42 21.55 9.55 -7.57
C THR A 42 22.96 9.06 -7.24
N ARG A 43 23.18 7.75 -7.30
CA ARG A 43 24.39 7.05 -6.81
C ARG A 43 24.67 7.28 -5.31
N GLU A 44 23.70 7.80 -4.59
CA GLU A 44 23.78 7.95 -3.15
C GLU A 44 23.43 6.64 -2.46
N LYS A 45 24.11 6.33 -1.35
CA LYS A 45 23.82 5.13 -0.54
C LYS A 45 22.78 5.43 0.57
N THR A 46 21.90 6.37 0.33
CA THR A 46 20.84 6.76 1.27
C THR A 46 19.52 6.12 0.87
N ILE A 47 18.70 5.75 1.86
CA ILE A 47 17.36 5.23 1.60
C ILE A 47 16.41 6.43 1.56
N ASN A 48 15.95 6.77 0.36
CA ASN A 48 14.89 7.76 0.19
C ASN A 48 13.58 7.05 -0.19
N THR A 49 12.50 7.42 0.46
CA THR A 49 11.14 6.89 0.20
C THR A 49 10.15 7.98 -0.21
N ASP A 50 10.60 9.23 -0.32
CA ASP A 50 9.79 10.35 -0.78
C ASP A 50 9.92 10.50 -2.30
N ILE A 51 8.85 10.21 -3.02
CA ILE A 51 8.84 10.28 -4.47
C ILE A 51 8.82 11.72 -5.01
N LEU A 52 8.49 12.71 -4.17
CA LEU A 52 8.50 14.13 -4.56
C LEU A 52 9.92 14.67 -4.76
N LEU A 53 10.93 14.00 -4.20
CA LEU A 53 12.34 14.39 -4.38
C LEU A 53 12.96 13.89 -5.69
N PHE A 54 12.27 13.01 -6.40
CA PHE A 54 12.74 12.54 -7.70
C PHE A 54 12.47 13.57 -8.80
N GLU A 55 13.37 13.64 -9.76
CA GLU A 55 13.11 14.36 -11.01
C GLU A 55 11.99 13.66 -11.79
N LYS A 56 11.16 14.45 -12.47
CA LYS A 56 10.14 13.91 -13.39
C LYS A 56 10.82 13.33 -14.64
N PRO A 57 10.40 12.16 -15.14
CA PRO A 57 9.24 11.33 -14.76
C PRO A 57 9.54 10.25 -13.70
N TYR A 58 10.76 10.21 -13.14
CA TYR A 58 11.20 9.14 -12.25
C TYR A 58 10.40 9.05 -10.94
N GLY A 59 9.88 10.17 -10.43
CA GLY A 59 9.00 10.18 -9.27
C GLY A 59 7.71 9.41 -9.51
N LEU A 60 7.11 9.55 -10.70
CA LEU A 60 5.92 8.75 -11.06
C LEU A 60 6.25 7.27 -11.18
N LEU A 61 7.39 6.93 -11.81
CA LEU A 61 7.86 5.55 -11.91
C LEU A 61 8.10 4.94 -10.52
N ALA A 62 8.76 5.68 -9.63
CA ALA A 62 9.00 5.26 -8.25
C ALA A 62 7.69 4.99 -7.50
N GLY A 63 6.71 5.91 -7.61
CA GLY A 63 5.39 5.77 -7.00
C GLY A 63 4.64 4.54 -7.51
N VAL A 64 4.61 4.32 -8.83
CA VAL A 64 3.99 3.12 -9.43
C VAL A 64 4.66 1.84 -8.93
N LEU A 65 5.99 1.79 -8.89
CA LEU A 65 6.72 0.63 -8.39
C LEU A 65 6.42 0.39 -6.91
N GLY A 66 6.40 1.42 -6.07
CA GLY A 66 6.06 1.31 -4.65
C GLY A 66 4.64 0.78 -4.43
N ILE A 67 3.66 1.26 -5.21
CA ILE A 67 2.27 0.77 -5.17
C ILE A 67 2.19 -0.69 -5.60
N LEU A 68 2.86 -1.08 -6.68
CA LEU A 68 2.87 -2.47 -7.17
C LEU A 68 3.43 -3.43 -6.11
N PHE A 69 4.52 -3.07 -5.44
CA PHE A 69 5.09 -3.88 -4.36
C PHE A 69 4.16 -3.92 -3.14
N GLY A 70 3.49 -2.83 -2.82
CA GLY A 70 2.44 -2.82 -1.80
C GLY A 70 1.29 -3.78 -2.14
N ILE A 71 0.82 -3.79 -3.39
CA ILE A 71 -0.19 -4.74 -3.86
C ILE A 71 0.32 -6.18 -3.75
N VAL A 72 1.57 -6.45 -4.10
CA VAL A 72 2.14 -7.79 -3.93
C VAL A 72 2.06 -8.22 -2.46
N TYR A 73 2.43 -7.36 -1.52
CA TYR A 73 2.40 -7.68 -0.10
C TYR A 73 0.97 -7.91 0.43
N TYR A 74 0.05 -7.00 0.14
CA TYR A 74 -1.29 -7.01 0.75
C TYR A 74 -2.32 -7.84 -0.02
N TYR A 75 -2.07 -8.15 -1.29
CA TYR A 75 -2.99 -8.91 -2.12
C TYR A 75 -2.42 -10.26 -2.57
N VAL A 76 -1.24 -10.28 -3.22
CA VAL A 76 -0.70 -11.52 -3.78
C VAL A 76 -0.25 -12.49 -2.70
N ILE A 77 0.40 -11.99 -1.64
CA ILE A 77 0.83 -12.84 -0.51
C ILE A 77 -0.37 -13.51 0.17
N PRO A 78 -1.43 -12.79 0.59
CA PRO A 78 -2.60 -13.43 1.15
C PRO A 78 -3.32 -14.41 0.22
N LEU A 79 -3.34 -14.17 -1.09
CA LEU A 79 -3.90 -15.14 -2.03
C LEU A 79 -3.17 -16.48 -2.00
N LYS A 80 -1.83 -16.47 -1.89
CA LYS A 80 -1.01 -17.69 -1.83
C LYS A 80 -1.03 -18.36 -0.44
N PHE A 81 -1.28 -17.58 0.62
CA PHE A 81 -1.23 -18.05 2.00
C PHE A 81 -2.60 -18.06 2.68
N GLU A 82 -3.63 -18.53 2.00
CA GLU A 82 -4.98 -18.75 2.53
C GLU A 82 -5.55 -17.55 3.31
N GLY A 83 -5.40 -16.35 2.78
CA GLY A 83 -5.89 -15.12 3.43
C GLY A 83 -5.00 -14.60 4.57
N GLN A 84 -3.73 -15.00 4.62
CA GLN A 84 -2.80 -14.55 5.65
C GLN A 84 -1.71 -13.65 5.07
N THR A 85 -1.58 -12.44 5.60
CA THR A 85 -0.36 -11.63 5.50
C THR A 85 0.68 -12.14 6.51
N LEU A 86 1.91 -11.63 6.46
CA LEU A 86 2.97 -12.07 7.38
C LEU A 86 2.57 -11.84 8.84
N GLY A 87 2.06 -10.66 9.21
CA GLY A 87 1.63 -10.37 10.58
C GLY A 87 0.48 -11.26 11.05
N LYS A 88 -0.49 -11.53 10.17
CA LYS A 88 -1.58 -12.46 10.47
C LYS A 88 -1.08 -13.89 10.63
N LYS A 89 -0.12 -14.30 9.82
CA LYS A 89 0.49 -15.64 9.91
C LYS A 89 1.25 -15.81 11.23
N PHE A 90 2.04 -14.82 11.66
CA PHE A 90 2.76 -14.86 12.96
C PHE A 90 1.82 -15.03 14.15
N LEU A 91 0.63 -14.44 14.08
CA LEU A 91 -0.36 -14.51 15.17
C LEU A 91 -1.45 -15.56 14.94
N SER A 92 -1.28 -16.42 13.93
CA SER A 92 -2.24 -17.49 13.55
C SER A 92 -3.65 -16.94 13.28
N LEU A 93 -3.73 -15.78 12.63
CA LEU A 93 -4.99 -15.16 12.20
C LEU A 93 -5.21 -15.39 10.72
N LYS A 94 -6.47 -15.65 10.34
CA LYS A 94 -6.88 -15.78 8.93
C LYS A 94 -7.98 -14.77 8.61
N ILE A 95 -7.99 -14.29 7.36
CA ILE A 95 -9.13 -13.55 6.82
C ILE A 95 -10.10 -14.58 6.27
N THR A 96 -11.30 -14.65 6.84
CA THR A 96 -12.36 -15.56 6.43
C THR A 96 -13.64 -14.80 6.11
N ASP A 97 -14.52 -15.42 5.33
CA ASP A 97 -15.88 -14.98 5.14
C ASP A 97 -16.75 -15.24 6.39
N GLU A 98 -18.05 -14.98 6.27
CA GLU A 98 -19.03 -15.21 7.34
C GLU A 98 -19.22 -16.71 7.67
N ASN A 99 -18.84 -17.60 6.77
CA ASN A 99 -18.92 -19.06 6.93
C ASN A 99 -17.62 -19.66 7.49
N GLY A 100 -16.55 -18.86 7.61
CA GLY A 100 -15.23 -19.29 8.09
C GLY A 100 -14.35 -19.88 6.99
N GLU A 101 -14.73 -19.70 5.73
CA GLU A 101 -13.94 -20.10 4.57
C GLU A 101 -12.97 -19.00 4.14
N ALA A 102 -11.91 -19.35 3.42
CA ALA A 102 -11.00 -18.36 2.86
C ALA A 102 -11.73 -17.45 1.86
N LEU A 103 -11.51 -16.14 1.93
CA LEU A 103 -12.10 -15.20 0.98
C LEU A 103 -11.67 -15.55 -0.46
N ASN A 104 -12.60 -15.41 -1.39
CA ASN A 104 -12.26 -15.52 -2.80
C ASN A 104 -11.38 -14.33 -3.24
N ALA A 105 -10.71 -14.46 -4.38
CA ALA A 105 -9.78 -13.45 -4.88
C ALA A 105 -10.43 -12.06 -5.08
N LYS A 106 -11.70 -12.02 -5.51
CA LYS A 106 -12.42 -10.75 -5.75
C LYS A 106 -12.73 -10.02 -4.45
N ASP A 107 -13.22 -10.73 -3.44
CA ASP A 107 -13.56 -10.12 -2.15
C ASP A 107 -12.30 -9.72 -1.38
N LEU A 108 -11.23 -10.50 -1.50
CA LEU A 108 -9.93 -10.13 -0.97
C LEU A 108 -9.38 -8.88 -1.66
N ALA A 109 -9.46 -8.79 -3.01
CA ALA A 109 -9.04 -7.61 -3.76
C ALA A 109 -9.82 -6.37 -3.35
N LYS A 110 -11.16 -6.45 -3.33
CA LYS A 110 -12.03 -5.35 -2.94
C LYS A 110 -11.69 -4.84 -1.54
N ARG A 111 -11.53 -5.75 -0.59
CA ARG A 111 -11.22 -5.41 0.80
C ARG A 111 -9.84 -4.78 0.94
N GLN A 112 -8.82 -5.34 0.29
CA GLN A 112 -7.43 -4.90 0.45
C GLN A 112 -7.14 -3.65 -0.38
N ILE A 113 -7.57 -3.61 -1.65
CA ILE A 113 -7.29 -2.46 -2.52
C ILE A 113 -8.07 -1.24 -2.07
N VAL A 114 -9.37 -1.38 -1.81
CA VAL A 114 -10.21 -0.26 -1.35
C VAL A 114 -9.80 0.19 0.05
N GLY A 115 -9.59 -0.76 0.97
CA GLY A 115 -9.13 -0.44 2.33
C GLY A 115 -7.78 0.25 2.33
N LEU A 116 -6.80 -0.35 1.65
CA LEU A 116 -5.40 0.10 1.66
C LEU A 116 -5.19 1.42 0.93
N LEU A 117 -5.75 1.57 -0.28
CA LEU A 117 -5.50 2.73 -1.12
C LEU A 117 -6.39 3.92 -0.80
N LEU A 118 -7.64 3.69 -0.35
CA LEU A 118 -8.62 4.75 -0.14
C LEU A 118 -8.81 5.12 1.32
N LEU A 119 -8.89 4.14 2.22
CA LEU A 119 -9.21 4.39 3.63
C LEU A 119 -7.97 4.52 4.51
N GLU A 120 -6.91 3.76 4.24
CA GLU A 120 -5.69 3.73 5.04
C GLU A 120 -4.52 4.46 4.36
N SER A 121 -4.80 5.18 3.26
CA SER A 121 -3.81 5.92 2.45
C SER A 121 -2.83 6.75 3.30
N PRO A 122 -3.25 7.52 4.31
CA PRO A 122 -2.30 8.32 5.11
C PRO A 122 -1.40 7.47 6.02
N LEU A 123 -1.81 6.24 6.36
CA LEU A 123 -1.10 5.37 7.29
C LEU A 123 -0.19 4.36 6.59
N MET A 124 -0.45 4.08 5.31
CA MET A 124 0.28 3.08 4.52
C MET A 124 1.15 3.76 3.47
N LEU A 125 2.43 3.37 3.38
CA LEU A 125 3.36 3.97 2.42
C LEU A 125 2.86 3.85 0.97
N ALA A 126 2.33 2.68 0.58
CA ALA A 126 1.78 2.48 -0.76
C ALA A 126 0.61 3.42 -1.07
N GLY A 127 -0.27 3.70 -0.09
CA GLY A 127 -1.34 4.68 -0.23
C GLY A 127 -0.82 6.12 -0.26
N ASN A 128 0.22 6.42 0.52
CA ASN A 128 0.87 7.73 0.51
C ASN A 128 1.47 8.05 -0.88
N TYR A 129 2.01 7.07 -1.59
CA TYR A 129 2.48 7.27 -2.96
C TYR A 129 1.37 7.74 -3.90
N VAL A 130 0.13 7.24 -3.76
CA VAL A 130 -1.01 7.75 -4.52
C VAL A 130 -1.22 9.24 -4.25
N THR A 131 -1.20 9.64 -2.99
CA THR A 131 -1.34 11.05 -2.58
C THR A 131 -0.21 11.91 -3.14
N GLN A 132 1.03 11.46 -3.03
CA GLN A 132 2.21 12.15 -3.56
C GLN A 132 2.15 12.29 -5.09
N MET A 133 1.72 11.24 -5.81
CA MET A 133 1.54 11.30 -7.27
C MET A 133 0.47 12.33 -7.67
N ILE A 134 -0.66 12.38 -6.96
CA ILE A 134 -1.70 13.39 -7.18
C ILE A 134 -1.12 14.78 -6.93
N THR A 135 -0.35 14.96 -5.87
CA THR A 135 0.32 16.22 -5.52
C THR A 135 1.26 16.68 -6.63
N MET A 136 2.09 15.77 -7.18
CA MET A 136 2.98 16.08 -8.31
C MET A 136 2.21 16.63 -9.52
N TYR A 137 1.04 16.07 -9.81
CA TYR A 137 0.20 16.51 -10.93
C TYR A 137 -0.50 17.84 -10.66
N THR A 138 -1.06 18.03 -9.48
CA THR A 138 -1.80 19.26 -9.14
C THR A 138 -0.92 20.48 -9.07
N PHE A 139 0.28 20.36 -8.51
CA PHE A 139 1.24 21.48 -8.49
C PHE A 139 1.78 21.82 -9.89
N ASP A 140 1.91 20.84 -10.76
CA ASP A 140 2.33 21.10 -12.15
C ASP A 140 1.27 21.87 -12.94
N VAL A 141 0.01 21.48 -12.80
CA VAL A 141 -1.12 22.17 -13.42
C VAL A 141 -1.24 23.61 -12.88
N ALA A 142 -1.16 23.77 -11.56
CA ALA A 142 -1.22 25.08 -10.94
C ALA A 142 -0.04 25.99 -11.37
N GLY A 143 1.17 25.46 -11.45
CA GLY A 143 2.35 26.20 -11.95
C GLY A 143 2.21 26.61 -13.41
N THR A 144 1.67 25.74 -14.25
CA THR A 144 1.39 26.03 -15.66
C THR A 144 0.34 27.14 -15.80
N VAL A 145 -0.77 27.04 -15.07
CA VAL A 145 -1.84 28.05 -15.09
C VAL A 145 -1.33 29.40 -14.62
N LEU A 146 -0.54 29.45 -13.52
CA LEU A 146 0.08 30.69 -13.03
C LEU A 146 1.05 31.32 -14.02
N ASN A 147 1.81 30.52 -14.77
CA ASN A 147 2.68 31.03 -15.83
C ASN A 147 1.88 31.61 -17.00
N TRP A 148 0.79 30.98 -17.42
CA TRP A 148 -0.08 31.54 -18.45
C TRP A 148 -0.73 32.85 -18.04
N VAL A 149 -1.16 32.97 -16.77
CA VAL A 149 -1.71 34.22 -16.21
C VAL A 149 -0.67 35.32 -16.20
N LYS A 150 0.60 35.05 -15.85
CA LYS A 150 1.70 36.03 -15.88
C LYS A 150 2.06 36.52 -17.27
N VAL A 151 1.87 35.70 -18.30
CA VAL A 151 2.14 36.05 -19.69
C VAL A 151 0.98 36.87 -20.30
N ALA A 152 -0.24 36.73 -19.73
CA ALA A 152 -1.45 37.39 -20.24
C ALA A 152 -1.68 38.81 -19.60
N ILE A 153 -0.87 39.18 -18.58
CA ILE A 153 -0.86 40.51 -17.94
C ILE A 153 0.35 41.30 -18.41
#